data_15d5eb743d51eb673b7d2f816687b0f8
#
_entry.id   15d5eb743d51eb673b7d2f816687b0f8
#
_cell.length_a   1.000
_cell.length_b   1.000
_cell.length_c   1.000
_cell.angle_alpha   90.00
_cell.angle_beta   90.00
_cell.angle_gamma   90.00
#
_symmetry.space_group_name_H-M   'P 1'
#
loop_
_entity.id
_entity.type
_entity.pdbx_description
1 polymer ?
#
loop_
_entity_poly.entity_id
_entity_poly.type
_entity_poly.pdbx_seq_one_letter_code
_entity_poly.pdbx_strand_id
1 'polypeptide(L)'
;MNGHDFTLCGTECTALPSGALFLPAHDTLCVSDLHLGKSDRIARRSGVMLPPYEVRETLEKLQTDLQATNPKTVICLGDSFDDLDAASSLHDDMRLMLTGLQAGRQWIWIEGNHDPGPVDLGGTHLAQFKVGTLTFRHIATSQTAEVSGHYHPKHRIAGRSR
;
A
#
# COMPACT_ATOMS: atom_id res chain seq x y z
N MET A 1 -19.38 1.30 5.82
CA MET A 1 -18.11 0.67 5.37
C MET A 1 -18.21 -0.82 5.62
N ASN A 2 -18.05 -1.60 4.57
CA ASN A 2 -18.22 -3.07 4.64
C ASN A 2 -16.87 -3.74 4.94
N GLY A 3 -16.39 -3.63 6.16
CA GLY A 3 -15.16 -4.26 6.59
C GLY A 3 -15.41 -5.41 7.56
N HIS A 4 -14.36 -6.19 7.82
CA HIS A 4 -14.38 -7.24 8.83
C HIS A 4 -13.51 -6.80 10.01
N ASP A 5 -14.14 -6.71 11.18
CA ASP A 5 -13.44 -6.31 12.41
C ASP A 5 -12.83 -7.52 13.11
N PHE A 6 -11.60 -7.36 13.59
CA PHE A 6 -10.90 -8.38 14.36
C PHE A 6 -9.86 -7.71 15.26
N THR A 7 -9.29 -8.50 16.16
CA THR A 7 -8.23 -8.03 17.07
C THR A 7 -6.93 -8.77 16.77
N LEU A 8 -5.84 -8.03 16.62
CA LEU A 8 -4.50 -8.58 16.41
C LEU A 8 -3.56 -8.05 17.50
N CYS A 9 -3.05 -8.94 18.33
CA CYS A 9 -2.15 -8.61 19.44
C CYS A 9 -2.65 -7.44 20.29
N GLY A 10 -3.95 -7.45 20.63
CA GLY A 10 -4.58 -6.41 21.43
C GLY A 10 -4.98 -5.14 20.69
N THR A 11 -4.71 -5.06 19.38
CA THR A 11 -5.05 -3.91 18.55
C THR A 11 -6.27 -4.21 17.69
N GLU A 12 -7.29 -3.34 17.75
CA GLU A 12 -8.46 -3.46 16.90
C GLU A 12 -8.10 -3.15 15.46
N CYS A 13 -8.52 -4.02 14.54
CA CYS A 13 -8.29 -3.90 13.11
C CYS A 13 -9.58 -4.11 12.34
N THR A 14 -9.66 -3.47 11.18
CA THR A 14 -10.74 -3.68 10.22
C THR A 14 -10.13 -4.01 8.85
N ALA A 15 -10.39 -5.21 8.35
CA ALA A 15 -10.01 -5.59 6.99
C ALA A 15 -11.04 -5.05 6.02
N LEU A 16 -10.62 -4.21 5.08
CA LEU A 16 -11.50 -3.59 4.08
C LEU A 16 -11.64 -4.49 2.84
N PRO A 17 -12.75 -4.40 2.10
CA PRO A 17 -12.94 -5.18 0.88
C PRO A 17 -11.85 -4.97 -0.18
N SER A 18 -11.21 -3.81 -0.18
CA SER A 18 -10.09 -3.48 -1.06
C SER A 18 -8.82 -4.25 -0.76
N GLY A 19 -8.73 -4.87 0.42
CA GLY A 19 -7.50 -5.48 0.94
C GLY A 19 -6.71 -4.59 1.88
N ALA A 20 -7.13 -3.35 2.08
CA ALA A 20 -6.50 -2.45 3.04
C ALA A 20 -6.84 -2.86 4.48
N LEU A 21 -5.96 -2.50 5.41
CA LEU A 21 -6.14 -2.71 6.84
C LEU A 21 -6.28 -1.38 7.54
N PHE A 22 -7.37 -1.20 8.27
CA PHE A 22 -7.61 0.01 9.05
C PHE A 22 -7.49 -0.27 10.54
N LEU A 23 -6.79 0.62 11.26
CA LEU A 23 -6.62 0.57 12.71
C LEU A 23 -7.36 1.78 13.31
N PRO A 24 -8.64 1.62 13.73
CA PRO A 24 -9.45 2.76 14.14
C PRO A 24 -8.90 3.53 15.35
N ALA A 25 -8.37 2.83 16.35
CA ALA A 25 -7.83 3.47 17.55
C ALA A 25 -6.58 4.30 17.28
N HIS A 26 -5.90 4.10 16.17
CA HIS A 26 -4.68 4.79 15.79
C HIS A 26 -4.85 5.68 14.55
N ASP A 27 -6.04 5.81 14.02
CA ASP A 27 -6.33 6.56 12.77
C ASP A 27 -5.34 6.21 11.64
N THR A 28 -5.05 4.92 11.48
CA THR A 28 -4.01 4.44 10.56
C THR A 28 -4.61 3.49 9.52
N LEU A 29 -4.34 3.75 8.25
CA LEU A 29 -4.66 2.87 7.14
C LEU A 29 -3.36 2.26 6.60
N CYS A 30 -3.34 0.93 6.43
CA CYS A 30 -2.22 0.21 5.84
C CYS A 30 -2.64 -0.41 4.51
N VAL A 31 -1.86 -0.17 3.48
CA VAL A 31 -1.99 -0.79 2.16
C VAL A 31 -0.68 -1.46 1.80
N SER A 32 -0.73 -2.43 0.89
CA SER A 32 0.46 -3.22 0.55
C SER A 32 0.50 -3.51 -0.95
N ASP A 33 1.72 -3.64 -1.46
CA ASP A 33 1.99 -4.16 -2.80
C ASP A 33 1.19 -3.44 -3.90
N LEU A 34 1.22 -2.12 -3.88
CA LEU A 34 0.53 -1.28 -4.86
C LEU A 34 1.07 -1.47 -6.28
N HIS A 35 2.35 -1.78 -6.42
CA HIS A 35 3.04 -2.01 -7.70
C HIS A 35 2.74 -0.92 -8.74
N LEU A 36 2.80 0.33 -8.32
CA LEU A 36 2.58 1.46 -9.21
C LEU A 36 3.60 1.45 -10.35
N GLY A 37 3.14 1.69 -11.58
CA GLY A 37 4.01 1.70 -12.74
C GLY A 37 4.29 0.34 -13.36
N LYS A 38 3.56 -0.72 -12.98
CA LYS A 38 3.73 -2.06 -13.56
C LYS A 38 3.50 -2.05 -15.08
N SER A 39 2.51 -1.32 -15.57
CA SER A 39 2.26 -1.18 -17.00
C SER A 39 3.44 -0.53 -17.72
N ASP A 40 4.05 0.49 -17.13
CA ASP A 40 5.24 1.15 -17.69
C ASP A 40 6.44 0.20 -17.74
N ARG A 41 6.62 -0.65 -16.73
CA ARG A 41 7.67 -1.66 -16.74
C ARG A 41 7.49 -2.65 -17.89
N ILE A 42 6.27 -3.13 -18.10
CA ILE A 42 5.95 -4.04 -19.21
C ILE A 42 6.23 -3.35 -20.55
N ALA A 43 5.84 -2.10 -20.70
CA ALA A 43 6.09 -1.32 -21.91
C ALA A 43 7.58 -1.14 -22.18
N ARG A 44 8.39 -0.83 -21.14
CA ARG A 44 9.85 -0.69 -21.27
C ARG A 44 10.53 -1.99 -21.69
N ARG A 45 10.04 -3.14 -21.20
CA ARG A 45 10.63 -4.46 -21.48
C ARG A 45 10.20 -5.05 -22.80
N SER A 46 8.94 -4.87 -23.19
CA SER A 46 8.34 -5.49 -24.37
C SER A 46 8.22 -4.58 -25.57
N GLY A 47 8.44 -3.26 -25.41
CA GLY A 47 8.23 -2.27 -26.44
C GLY A 47 6.76 -1.98 -26.74
N VAL A 48 5.83 -2.51 -25.95
CA VAL A 48 4.39 -2.28 -26.09
C VAL A 48 3.98 -1.13 -25.18
N MET A 49 3.36 -0.10 -25.75
CA MET A 49 2.81 1.03 -25.01
C MET A 49 1.45 0.64 -24.43
N LEU A 50 1.36 0.56 -23.08
CA LEU A 50 0.12 0.31 -22.39
C LEU A 50 -0.40 1.60 -21.75
N PRO A 51 -1.74 1.84 -21.77
CA PRO A 51 -2.31 2.99 -21.06
C PRO A 51 -2.08 2.92 -19.55
N PRO A 52 -1.94 4.08 -18.85
CA PRO A 52 -1.68 4.12 -17.40
C PRO A 52 -2.93 3.90 -16.54
N TYR A 53 -3.91 3.15 -17.01
CA TYR A 53 -5.17 2.91 -16.31
C TYR A 53 -4.97 2.17 -14.99
N GLU A 54 -3.97 1.30 -14.92
CA GLU A 54 -3.67 0.50 -13.75
C GLU A 54 -3.24 1.36 -12.56
N VAL A 55 -2.40 2.38 -12.79
CA VAL A 55 -1.99 3.33 -11.76
C VAL A 55 -3.19 4.13 -11.27
N ARG A 56 -3.99 4.65 -12.19
CA ARG A 56 -5.19 5.42 -11.88
C ARG A 56 -6.17 4.61 -11.05
N GLU A 57 -6.46 3.39 -11.47
CA GLU A 57 -7.37 2.48 -10.77
C GLU A 57 -6.91 2.19 -9.35
N THR A 58 -5.62 1.92 -9.16
CA THR A 58 -5.02 1.69 -7.85
C THR A 58 -5.17 2.92 -6.95
N LEU A 59 -4.87 4.11 -7.46
CA LEU A 59 -4.98 5.34 -6.70
C LEU A 59 -6.43 5.72 -6.40
N GLU A 60 -7.37 5.42 -7.30
CA GLU A 60 -8.80 5.63 -7.07
C GLU A 60 -9.34 4.71 -5.97
N LYS A 61 -8.93 3.45 -5.94
CA LYS A 61 -9.25 2.53 -4.85
C LYS A 61 -8.74 3.06 -3.51
N LEU A 62 -7.49 3.51 -3.50
CA LEU A 62 -6.87 4.07 -2.31
C LEU A 62 -7.62 5.33 -1.87
N GLN A 63 -7.98 6.20 -2.80
CA GLN A 63 -8.77 7.40 -2.51
C GLN A 63 -10.11 7.06 -1.85
N THR A 64 -10.80 6.03 -2.36
CA THR A 64 -12.07 5.57 -1.77
C THR A 64 -11.88 5.14 -0.31
N ASP A 65 -10.84 4.37 -0.02
CA ASP A 65 -10.55 3.95 1.34
C ASP A 65 -10.17 5.13 2.25
N LEU A 66 -9.40 6.09 1.74
CA LEU A 66 -9.02 7.29 2.48
C LEU A 66 -10.23 8.17 2.81
N GLN A 67 -11.19 8.28 1.90
CA GLN A 67 -12.43 9.01 2.13
C GLN A 67 -13.32 8.30 3.15
N ALA A 68 -13.38 6.97 3.11
CA ALA A 68 -14.19 6.18 4.03
C ALA A 68 -13.64 6.17 5.46
N THR A 69 -12.33 6.14 5.63
CA THR A 69 -11.66 6.01 6.94
C THR A 69 -11.07 7.31 7.48
N ASN A 70 -10.73 8.24 6.61
CA ASN A 70 -10.09 9.52 6.93
C ASN A 70 -8.92 9.36 7.92
N PRO A 71 -7.90 8.55 7.60
CA PRO A 71 -6.81 8.28 8.52
C PRO A 71 -5.87 9.48 8.64
N LYS A 72 -5.21 9.60 9.79
CA LYS A 72 -4.12 10.57 9.97
C LYS A 72 -2.79 10.03 9.46
N THR A 73 -2.63 8.71 9.45
CA THR A 73 -1.41 8.03 9.02
C THR A 73 -1.76 6.98 7.97
N VAL A 74 -0.98 6.94 6.89
CA VAL A 74 -1.06 5.91 5.86
C VAL A 74 0.29 5.19 5.80
N ILE A 75 0.24 3.87 5.85
CA ILE A 75 1.42 3.00 5.71
C ILE A 75 1.31 2.26 4.38
N CYS A 76 2.30 2.45 3.52
CA CYS A 76 2.44 1.67 2.28
C CYS A 76 3.49 0.60 2.54
N LEU A 77 3.05 -0.65 2.62
CA LEU A 77 3.82 -1.76 3.20
C LEU A 77 4.74 -2.44 2.17
N GLY A 78 5.58 -1.65 1.51
CA GLY A 78 6.56 -2.14 0.54
C GLY A 78 5.97 -2.44 -0.84
N ASP A 79 6.85 -2.58 -1.81
CA ASP A 79 6.49 -2.81 -3.22
C ASP A 79 5.41 -1.83 -3.73
N SER A 80 5.50 -0.59 -3.27
CA SER A 80 4.56 0.47 -3.70
C SER A 80 4.77 0.84 -5.16
N PHE A 81 6.01 0.75 -5.63
CA PHE A 81 6.37 0.92 -7.03
C PHE A 81 6.90 -0.40 -7.56
N ASP A 82 6.63 -0.65 -8.84
CA ASP A 82 7.02 -1.92 -9.46
C ASP A 82 8.54 -2.07 -9.58
N ASP A 83 9.25 -0.95 -9.81
CA ASP A 83 10.71 -0.84 -9.73
C ASP A 83 11.11 0.62 -9.41
N LEU A 84 12.42 0.87 -9.25
CA LEU A 84 12.92 2.22 -8.94
C LEU A 84 12.60 3.24 -10.05
N ASP A 85 12.59 2.81 -11.30
CA ASP A 85 12.29 3.67 -12.44
C ASP A 85 10.81 4.04 -12.50
N ALA A 86 9.92 3.19 -11.99
CA ALA A 86 8.48 3.44 -11.97
C ALA A 86 8.13 4.71 -11.19
N ALA A 87 8.82 4.97 -10.08
CA ALA A 87 8.58 6.17 -9.29
C ALA A 87 8.93 7.45 -10.07
N SER A 88 10.05 7.44 -10.81
CA SER A 88 10.50 8.61 -11.58
C SER A 88 9.72 8.78 -12.89
N SER A 89 9.13 7.71 -13.44
CA SER A 89 8.37 7.74 -14.69
C SER A 89 6.86 7.92 -14.50
N LEU A 90 6.41 8.13 -13.26
CA LEU A 90 5.00 8.34 -12.98
C LEU A 90 4.48 9.62 -13.65
N HIS A 91 3.35 9.54 -14.36
CA HIS A 91 2.77 10.68 -15.05
C HIS A 91 2.42 11.81 -14.09
N ASP A 92 2.51 13.06 -14.55
CA ASP A 92 2.31 14.26 -13.71
C ASP A 92 0.93 14.30 -13.06
N ASP A 93 -0.13 13.91 -13.75
CA ASP A 93 -1.48 13.85 -13.20
C ASP A 93 -1.59 12.81 -12.08
N MET A 94 -0.88 11.69 -12.19
CA MET A 94 -0.81 10.67 -11.13
C MET A 94 0.03 11.16 -9.95
N ARG A 95 1.11 11.90 -10.19
CA ARG A 95 1.89 12.56 -9.13
C ARG A 95 1.04 13.56 -8.36
N LEU A 96 0.25 14.37 -9.05
CA LEU A 96 -0.66 15.33 -8.43
C LEU A 96 -1.73 14.63 -7.61
N MET A 97 -2.30 13.55 -8.12
CA MET A 97 -3.27 12.74 -7.39
C MET A 97 -2.67 12.18 -6.11
N LEU A 98 -1.48 11.58 -6.20
CA LEU A 98 -0.78 11.03 -5.05
C LEU A 98 -0.47 12.11 -4.00
N THR A 99 0.01 13.28 -4.43
CA THR A 99 0.27 14.41 -3.56
C THR A 99 -1.02 14.86 -2.84
N GLY A 100 -2.14 14.88 -3.55
CA GLY A 100 -3.44 15.20 -2.96
C GLY A 100 -3.88 14.20 -1.90
N LEU A 101 -3.63 12.92 -2.13
CA LEU A 101 -3.92 11.86 -1.15
C LEU A 101 -3.05 11.99 0.11
N GLN A 102 -1.82 12.46 -0.03
CA GLN A 102 -0.89 12.67 1.08
C GLN A 102 -1.21 13.90 1.92
N ALA A 103 -1.94 14.87 1.37
CA ALA A 103 -2.18 16.15 2.00
C ALA A 103 -2.87 16.00 3.36
N GLY A 104 -2.29 16.60 4.40
CA GLY A 104 -2.81 16.55 5.77
C GLY A 104 -2.63 15.21 6.48
N ARG A 105 -1.87 14.29 5.92
CA ARG A 105 -1.62 12.97 6.49
C ARG A 105 -0.13 12.70 6.64
N GLN A 106 0.22 11.87 7.65
CA GLN A 106 1.54 11.26 7.76
C GLN A 106 1.59 10.09 6.78
N TRP A 107 2.55 10.08 5.87
CA TRP A 107 2.67 9.05 4.85
C TRP A 107 3.99 8.30 5.01
N ILE A 108 3.89 6.99 5.24
CA ILE A 108 5.05 6.13 5.51
C ILE A 108 5.21 5.13 4.36
N TRP A 109 6.36 5.19 3.71
CA TRP A 109 6.76 4.21 2.71
C TRP A 109 7.66 3.17 3.38
N ILE A 110 7.16 1.94 3.56
CA ILE A 110 7.96 0.83 4.04
C ILE A 110 8.72 0.26 2.84
N GLU A 111 10.03 0.11 2.96
CA GLU A 111 10.89 -0.40 1.90
C GLU A 111 10.54 -1.84 1.54
N GLY A 112 10.42 -2.14 0.25
CA GLY A 112 10.15 -3.46 -0.29
C GLY A 112 11.28 -3.97 -1.17
N ASN A 113 11.10 -5.14 -1.77
CA ASN A 113 12.12 -5.72 -2.65
C ASN A 113 12.13 -5.07 -4.05
N HIS A 114 11.06 -4.36 -4.44
CA HIS A 114 10.99 -3.61 -5.71
C HIS A 114 11.27 -2.11 -5.53
N ASP A 115 11.22 -1.58 -4.31
CA ASP A 115 11.48 -0.19 -4.00
C ASP A 115 12.36 -0.05 -2.75
N PRO A 116 13.63 -0.51 -2.81
CA PRO A 116 14.50 -0.55 -1.63
C PRO A 116 15.11 0.81 -1.25
N GLY A 117 14.82 1.86 -1.97
CA GLY A 117 15.42 3.17 -1.74
C GLY A 117 14.40 4.30 -1.66
N PRO A 118 14.86 5.51 -1.31
CA PRO A 118 14.00 6.67 -1.26
C PRO A 118 13.47 7.03 -2.64
N VAL A 119 12.21 7.43 -2.71
CA VAL A 119 11.58 7.99 -3.90
C VAL A 119 11.16 9.43 -3.61
N ASP A 120 11.22 10.29 -4.62
CA ASP A 120 10.91 11.73 -4.47
C ASP A 120 9.42 11.99 -4.70
N LEU A 121 8.57 11.38 -3.87
CA LEU A 121 7.11 11.49 -3.96
C LEU A 121 6.47 11.83 -2.61
N GLY A 122 7.20 12.54 -1.76
CA GLY A 122 6.73 12.88 -0.41
C GLY A 122 6.77 11.71 0.55
N GLY A 123 6.34 11.96 1.80
CA GLY A 123 6.32 10.94 2.84
C GLY A 123 7.69 10.63 3.43
N THR A 124 7.71 9.62 4.30
CA THR A 124 8.91 9.15 5.01
C THR A 124 9.19 7.71 4.64
N HIS A 125 10.44 7.39 4.31
CA HIS A 125 10.88 6.03 3.95
C HIS A 125 11.51 5.35 5.15
N LEU A 126 10.98 4.19 5.53
CA LEU A 126 11.44 3.41 6.68
C LEU A 126 11.50 1.92 6.33
N ALA A 127 12.44 1.20 6.95
CA ALA A 127 12.49 -0.26 6.83
C ALA A 127 11.34 -0.92 7.61
N GLN A 128 10.91 -0.29 8.69
CA GLN A 128 9.79 -0.74 9.51
C GLN A 128 9.16 0.44 10.23
N PHE A 129 7.91 0.27 10.68
CA PHE A 129 7.19 1.29 11.43
C PHE A 129 6.31 0.61 12.48
N LYS A 130 6.28 1.15 13.70
CA LYS A 130 5.47 0.61 14.78
C LYS A 130 4.25 1.47 15.04
N VAL A 131 3.10 0.80 15.21
CA VAL A 131 1.84 1.42 15.63
C VAL A 131 1.30 0.58 16.80
N GLY A 132 1.28 1.16 18.00
CA GLY A 132 0.91 0.41 19.18
C GLY A 132 1.83 -0.80 19.40
N THR A 133 1.25 -1.99 19.48
CA THR A 133 2.00 -3.25 19.64
C THR A 133 2.42 -3.87 18.30
N LEU A 134 1.96 -3.33 17.18
CA LEU A 134 2.20 -3.90 15.85
C LEU A 134 3.42 -3.28 15.17
N THR A 135 4.21 -4.12 14.52
CA THR A 135 5.34 -3.70 13.67
C THR A 135 5.00 -3.99 12.21
N PHE A 136 5.09 -2.97 11.38
CA PHE A 136 4.82 -3.05 9.95
C PHE A 136 6.13 -3.20 9.19
N ARG A 137 6.26 -4.28 8.41
CA ARG A 137 7.42 -4.60 7.56
C ARG A 137 6.95 -5.15 6.22
N HIS A 138 7.79 -5.07 5.19
CA HIS A 138 7.43 -5.70 3.92
C HIS A 138 7.53 -7.22 3.99
N ILE A 139 8.64 -7.74 4.50
CA ILE A 139 8.89 -9.18 4.64
C ILE A 139 8.87 -9.55 6.13
N ALA A 140 8.07 -10.57 6.48
CA ALA A 140 7.95 -11.02 7.86
C ALA A 140 9.26 -11.58 8.40
N THR A 141 9.47 -11.39 9.70
CA THR A 141 10.55 -12.01 10.46
C THR A 141 9.98 -13.12 11.36
N SER A 142 10.77 -13.65 12.28
CA SER A 142 10.29 -14.60 13.28
C SER A 142 9.66 -13.92 14.50
N GLN A 143 9.56 -12.60 14.52
CA GLN A 143 8.98 -11.86 15.65
C GLN A 143 7.47 -11.95 15.65
N THR A 144 6.85 -11.75 16.82
CA THR A 144 5.40 -11.67 16.96
C THR A 144 4.90 -10.25 16.70
N ALA A 145 3.58 -10.09 16.55
CA ALA A 145 2.92 -8.80 16.36
C ALA A 145 3.41 -8.04 15.12
N GLU A 146 3.59 -8.77 14.01
CA GLU A 146 3.98 -8.20 12.72
C GLU A 146 2.82 -8.12 11.75
N VAL A 147 2.82 -7.07 10.92
CA VAL A 147 1.99 -6.97 9.73
C VAL A 147 2.94 -6.86 8.53
N SER A 148 2.79 -7.75 7.55
CA SER A 148 3.69 -7.82 6.41
C SER A 148 2.93 -7.95 5.09
N GLY A 149 3.59 -7.53 4.00
CA GLY A 149 3.17 -7.75 2.63
C GLY A 149 3.97 -8.86 1.96
N HIS A 150 4.39 -8.64 0.72
CA HIS A 150 5.29 -9.48 -0.08
C HIS A 150 4.72 -10.84 -0.53
N TYR A 151 4.06 -11.57 0.35
CA TYR A 151 3.74 -12.99 0.12
C TYR A 151 2.53 -13.23 -0.78
N HIS A 152 1.70 -12.22 -1.06
CA HIS A 152 0.51 -12.32 -1.91
C HIS A 152 -0.35 -13.56 -1.61
N PRO A 153 -0.77 -13.78 -0.35
CA PRO A 153 -1.47 -15.00 0.03
C PRO A 153 -2.79 -15.12 -0.73
N LYS A 154 -3.10 -16.34 -1.14
CA LYS A 154 -4.37 -16.68 -1.80
C LYS A 154 -5.11 -17.73 -1.00
N HIS A 155 -6.42 -17.59 -0.91
CA HIS A 155 -7.27 -18.54 -0.23
C HIS A 155 -8.50 -18.85 -1.07
N ARG A 156 -8.87 -20.12 -1.13
CA ARG A 156 -10.06 -20.60 -1.84
C ARG A 156 -11.13 -21.00 -0.81
N ILE A 157 -12.31 -20.41 -0.92
CA ILE A 157 -13.43 -20.70 -0.04
C ILE A 157 -14.55 -21.36 -0.87
N ALA A 158 -15.03 -22.53 -0.44
CA ALA A 158 -16.20 -23.22 -1.03
C ALA A 158 -16.13 -23.31 -2.58
N GLY A 159 -14.97 -23.63 -3.13
CA GLY A 159 -14.76 -23.76 -4.57
C GLY A 159 -14.64 -22.47 -5.36
N ARG A 160 -14.74 -21.31 -4.69
CA ARG A 160 -14.53 -20.01 -5.30
C ARG A 160 -13.10 -19.53 -5.06
N SER A 161 -12.39 -19.18 -6.13
CA SER A 161 -11.10 -18.53 -5.98
C SER A 161 -11.31 -17.03 -5.77
N ARG A 162 -10.58 -16.49 -4.83
CA ARG A 162 -10.51 -15.06 -4.57
C ARG A 162 -9.07 -14.58 -4.74
#